data_6ea7f7bdcc4aa2a40690184bcb0eeb9b
#
_entry.id   6ea7f7bdcc4aa2a40690184bcb0eeb9b
#
_cell.length_a   1.000
_cell.length_b   1.000
_cell.length_c   1.000
_cell.angle_alpha   90.00
_cell.angle_beta   90.00
_cell.angle_gamma   90.00
#
_symmetry.space_group_name_H-M   'P 1'
#
loop_
_entity.id
_entity.type
_entity.pdbx_description
1 polymer ?
#
loop_
_entity_poly.entity_id
_entity_poly.type
_entity_poly.pdbx_seq_one_letter_code
_entity_poly.pdbx_strand_id
1 'polypeptide(L)'
;MKGLVFIAAVAGTVFLQGCTQNVDTRHKIEVLGSAETEVTPDIIYVGISLKEYIDNASKKKVRMEDLEASLQRAAAKAGIPKENFTINNVSSFNYAYEKRKNPAFMARKQYRLKVSDLNKFNQIINAVDARAIEYTNIEGYDYSNLEAVKQDLKIKALKAAKDKASYLAAALGDEVGGALEINEIEHGNNTYPPARTGSVMNDGMMTEQSASMPAIDFKTTKLSYRIRAVFELE
;
A
#
# COMPACT_ATOMS: atom_id res chain seq x y z
N MET A 1 40.05 -71.44 47.07
CA MET A 1 40.57 -70.63 45.94
C MET A 1 39.79 -69.35 45.87
N LYS A 2 40.48 -68.26 46.15
CA LYS A 2 39.87 -66.94 46.44
C LYS A 2 39.68 -66.17 45.13
N GLY A 3 38.42 -65.90 44.80
CA GLY A 3 38.09 -65.00 43.65
C GLY A 3 37.94 -63.58 44.11
N LEU A 4 38.76 -62.69 43.53
CA LEU A 4 38.85 -61.29 43.84
C LEU A 4 37.82 -60.58 42.91
N VAL A 5 36.82 -59.94 43.50
CA VAL A 5 35.81 -59.09 42.73
C VAL A 5 36.39 -57.68 42.71
N PHE A 6 36.75 -57.23 41.52
CA PHE A 6 37.09 -55.80 41.27
C PHE A 6 35.78 -55.02 40.95
N ILE A 7 35.42 -54.13 41.85
CA ILE A 7 34.36 -53.17 41.63
C ILE A 7 35.01 -51.91 41.00
N ALA A 8 34.78 -51.69 39.70
CA ALA A 8 35.18 -50.46 39.01
C ALA A 8 34.12 -49.41 39.26
N ALA A 9 34.44 -48.44 40.11
CA ALA A 9 33.59 -47.21 40.27
C ALA A 9 33.84 -46.27 39.11
N VAL A 10 32.89 -46.16 38.15
CA VAL A 10 32.90 -45.19 37.13
C VAL A 10 32.29 -43.85 37.69
N ALA A 11 33.17 -42.93 38.04
CA ALA A 11 32.78 -41.56 38.41
C ALA A 11 32.37 -40.81 37.18
N GLY A 12 31.05 -40.70 36.92
CA GLY A 12 30.50 -39.89 35.90
C GLY A 12 30.59 -38.40 36.27
N THR A 13 31.56 -37.70 35.70
CA THR A 13 31.64 -36.23 35.76
C THR A 13 30.57 -35.62 34.85
N VAL A 14 29.47 -35.20 35.46
CA VAL A 14 28.43 -34.38 34.78
C VAL A 14 29.02 -32.99 34.60
N PHE A 15 29.44 -32.66 33.38
CA PHE A 15 29.75 -31.27 32.99
C PHE A 15 28.44 -30.50 32.93
N LEU A 16 28.11 -29.76 33.98
CA LEU A 16 27.13 -28.67 33.95
C LEU A 16 27.71 -27.54 33.09
N GLN A 17 27.42 -27.56 31.79
CA GLN A 17 27.61 -26.39 30.94
C GLN A 17 26.60 -25.33 31.39
N GLY A 18 27.00 -24.50 32.33
CA GLY A 18 26.26 -23.28 32.68
C GLY A 18 26.27 -22.38 31.46
N CYS A 19 25.10 -22.19 30.82
CA CYS A 19 24.88 -21.06 29.92
C CYS A 19 25.09 -19.78 30.74
N THR A 20 26.26 -19.16 30.61
CA THR A 20 26.48 -17.81 31.09
C THR A 20 25.63 -16.88 30.20
N GLN A 21 24.41 -16.59 30.64
CA GLN A 21 23.67 -15.45 30.10
C GLN A 21 24.48 -14.21 30.46
N ASN A 22 25.04 -13.52 29.44
CA ASN A 22 25.61 -12.21 29.60
C ASN A 22 24.43 -11.25 29.90
N VAL A 23 24.14 -11.08 31.18
CA VAL A 23 23.17 -10.06 31.61
C VAL A 23 23.83 -8.70 31.43
N ASP A 24 23.32 -7.90 30.53
CA ASP A 24 23.73 -6.51 30.34
C ASP A 24 23.35 -5.71 31.59
N THR A 25 24.35 -5.37 32.42
CA THR A 25 24.18 -4.67 33.70
C THR A 25 24.31 -3.16 33.59
N ARG A 26 24.44 -2.62 32.37
CA ARG A 26 24.52 -1.17 32.17
C ARG A 26 23.20 -0.49 32.59
N HIS A 27 23.31 0.69 33.19
CA HIS A 27 22.15 1.55 33.41
C HIS A 27 21.64 1.98 32.05
N LYS A 28 20.37 1.75 31.79
CA LYS A 28 19.78 2.02 30.48
C LYS A 28 18.34 2.48 30.58
N ILE A 29 17.94 3.29 29.62
CA ILE A 29 16.56 3.75 29.45
C ILE A 29 16.00 3.25 28.12
N GLU A 30 14.84 2.63 28.16
CA GLU A 30 14.09 2.23 26.97
C GLU A 30 12.94 3.22 26.74
N VAL A 31 12.84 3.74 25.53
CA VAL A 31 11.82 4.71 25.15
C VAL A 31 11.22 4.38 23.77
N LEU A 32 9.99 4.82 23.58
CA LEU A 32 9.31 4.82 22.29
C LEU A 32 9.23 6.25 21.76
N GLY A 33 9.77 6.46 20.55
CA GLY A 33 9.56 7.67 19.78
C GLY A 33 8.59 7.41 18.64
N SER A 34 7.81 8.42 18.27
CA SER A 34 6.88 8.37 17.16
C SER A 34 6.91 9.66 16.35
N ALA A 35 6.65 9.53 15.08
CA ALA A 35 6.42 10.66 14.18
C ALA A 35 5.29 10.35 13.22
N GLU A 36 4.56 11.35 12.79
CA GLU A 36 3.46 11.21 11.86
C GLU A 36 3.40 12.40 10.90
N THR A 37 2.84 12.16 9.73
CA THR A 37 2.56 13.19 8.74
C THR A 37 1.35 12.80 7.91
N GLU A 38 0.71 13.78 7.29
CA GLU A 38 -0.34 13.55 6.31
C GLU A 38 0.22 13.76 4.91
N VAL A 39 -0.13 12.87 3.98
CA VAL A 39 0.23 12.96 2.57
C VAL A 39 -1.01 12.94 1.71
N THR A 40 -1.04 13.77 0.67
CA THR A 40 -2.07 13.72 -0.37
C THR A 40 -1.55 12.86 -1.51
N PRO A 41 -2.27 11.80 -1.93
CA PRO A 41 -1.87 10.98 -3.06
C PRO A 41 -1.70 11.82 -4.33
N ASP A 42 -0.64 11.56 -5.07
CA ASP A 42 -0.35 12.16 -6.38
C ASP A 42 -0.33 11.11 -7.51
N ILE A 43 -0.62 9.87 -7.17
CA ILE A 43 -0.75 8.74 -8.08
C ILE A 43 -2.11 8.10 -7.87
N ILE A 44 -2.82 7.86 -8.96
CA ILE A 44 -4.13 7.22 -8.98
C ILE A 44 -4.05 6.01 -9.91
N TYR A 45 -4.47 4.86 -9.42
CA TYR A 45 -4.66 3.67 -10.24
C TYR A 45 -6.12 3.58 -10.66
N VAL A 46 -6.37 3.62 -11.96
CA VAL A 46 -7.73 3.56 -12.53
C VAL A 46 -7.88 2.29 -13.33
N GLY A 47 -8.92 1.53 -13.03
CA GLY A 47 -9.34 0.35 -13.78
C GLY A 47 -10.29 0.74 -14.91
N ILE A 48 -10.10 0.14 -16.09
CA ILE A 48 -10.99 0.25 -17.25
C ILE A 48 -11.31 -1.15 -17.74
N SER A 49 -12.59 -1.53 -17.75
CA SER A 49 -13.04 -2.77 -18.37
C SER A 49 -13.59 -2.49 -19.76
N LEU A 50 -12.95 -3.07 -20.78
CA LEU A 50 -13.46 -3.08 -22.15
C LEU A 50 -14.09 -4.42 -22.47
N LYS A 51 -15.15 -4.38 -23.27
CA LYS A 51 -15.81 -5.56 -23.83
C LYS A 51 -16.07 -5.39 -25.31
N GLU A 52 -15.94 -6.48 -26.05
CA GLU A 52 -16.41 -6.55 -27.43
C GLU A 52 -17.94 -6.38 -27.48
N TYR A 53 -18.44 -5.85 -28.58
CA TYR A 53 -19.86 -5.69 -28.81
C TYR A 53 -20.23 -5.84 -30.29
N ILE A 54 -21.51 -6.05 -30.59
CA ILE A 54 -22.05 -6.00 -31.94
C ILE A 54 -22.52 -4.59 -32.22
N ASP A 55 -21.98 -3.96 -33.23
CA ASP A 55 -22.47 -2.66 -33.71
C ASP A 55 -23.85 -2.82 -34.35
N ASN A 56 -24.84 -2.08 -33.86
CA ASN A 56 -26.24 -2.23 -34.30
C ASN A 56 -26.47 -1.77 -35.73
N ALA A 57 -25.68 -0.82 -36.26
CA ALA A 57 -25.83 -0.33 -37.61
C ALA A 57 -25.20 -1.26 -38.63
N SER A 58 -23.94 -1.65 -38.42
CA SER A 58 -23.21 -2.52 -39.35
C SER A 58 -23.47 -4.00 -39.13
N LYS A 59 -24.06 -4.41 -38.01
CA LYS A 59 -24.24 -5.81 -37.55
C LYS A 59 -22.90 -6.55 -37.43
N LYS A 60 -21.79 -5.85 -37.38
CA LYS A 60 -20.43 -6.43 -37.24
C LYS A 60 -19.98 -6.41 -35.79
N LYS A 61 -19.15 -7.38 -35.46
CA LYS A 61 -18.47 -7.46 -34.16
C LYS A 61 -17.34 -6.42 -34.15
N VAL A 62 -17.34 -5.53 -33.16
CA VAL A 62 -16.20 -4.66 -32.84
C VAL A 62 -15.26 -5.46 -31.95
N ARG A 63 -14.04 -5.66 -32.44
CA ARG A 63 -13.08 -6.60 -31.86
C ARG A 63 -12.25 -5.94 -30.78
N MET A 64 -11.73 -6.75 -29.87
CA MET A 64 -10.93 -6.28 -28.74
C MET A 64 -9.66 -5.57 -29.21
N GLU A 65 -9.04 -6.04 -30.32
CA GLU A 65 -7.82 -5.44 -30.86
C GLU A 65 -8.03 -3.97 -31.29
N ASP A 66 -9.19 -3.67 -31.89
CA ASP A 66 -9.53 -2.32 -32.35
C ASP A 66 -9.81 -1.40 -31.15
N LEU A 67 -10.48 -1.92 -30.11
CA LEU A 67 -10.79 -1.20 -28.88
C LEU A 67 -9.51 -0.92 -28.09
N GLU A 68 -8.64 -1.90 -27.97
CA GLU A 68 -7.35 -1.78 -27.30
C GLU A 68 -6.44 -0.74 -27.99
N ALA A 69 -6.37 -0.80 -29.33
CA ALA A 69 -5.63 0.18 -30.10
C ALA A 69 -6.18 1.61 -29.92
N SER A 70 -7.50 1.75 -29.79
CA SER A 70 -8.14 3.04 -29.52
C SER A 70 -7.78 3.55 -28.12
N LEU A 71 -7.89 2.69 -27.09
CA LEU A 71 -7.54 3.01 -25.72
C LEU A 71 -6.05 3.38 -25.58
N GLN A 72 -5.15 2.62 -26.23
CA GLN A 72 -3.71 2.92 -26.23
C GLN A 72 -3.39 4.27 -26.87
N ARG A 73 -4.03 4.59 -28.00
CA ARG A 73 -3.87 5.89 -28.67
C ARG A 73 -4.38 7.03 -27.79
N ALA A 74 -5.51 6.84 -27.11
CA ALA A 74 -6.08 7.83 -26.19
C ALA A 74 -5.14 8.04 -24.99
N ALA A 75 -4.61 6.98 -24.40
CA ALA A 75 -3.64 7.07 -23.30
C ALA A 75 -2.36 7.80 -23.72
N ALA A 76 -1.80 7.45 -24.89
CA ALA A 76 -0.62 8.12 -25.42
C ALA A 76 -0.86 9.61 -25.70
N LYS A 77 -2.02 9.98 -26.26
CA LYS A 77 -2.42 11.37 -26.49
C LYS A 77 -2.59 12.17 -25.19
N ALA A 78 -3.05 11.52 -24.13
CA ALA A 78 -3.15 12.11 -22.80
C ALA A 78 -1.79 12.17 -22.06
N GLY A 79 -0.69 11.71 -22.70
CA GLY A 79 0.65 11.71 -22.13
C GLY A 79 0.85 10.66 -21.05
N ILE A 80 0.13 9.53 -21.11
CA ILE A 80 0.35 8.39 -20.22
C ILE A 80 1.46 7.51 -20.82
N PRO A 81 2.59 7.32 -20.13
CA PRO A 81 3.65 6.44 -20.56
C PRO A 81 3.17 4.98 -20.70
N LYS A 82 3.76 4.23 -21.62
CA LYS A 82 3.34 2.84 -21.91
C LYS A 82 3.46 1.93 -20.69
N GLU A 83 4.47 2.14 -19.86
CA GLU A 83 4.71 1.41 -18.61
C GLU A 83 3.61 1.65 -17.55
N ASN A 84 2.89 2.75 -17.66
CA ASN A 84 1.75 3.09 -16.78
C ASN A 84 0.41 2.54 -17.27
N PHE A 85 0.44 1.76 -18.36
CA PHE A 85 -0.72 1.11 -18.95
C PHE A 85 -0.50 -0.40 -18.97
N THR A 86 -1.23 -1.12 -18.12
CA THR A 86 -1.06 -2.58 -17.95
C THR A 86 -2.38 -3.31 -18.09
N ILE A 87 -2.31 -4.58 -18.54
CA ILE A 87 -3.46 -5.49 -18.55
C ILE A 87 -3.55 -6.12 -17.17
N ASN A 88 -4.72 -5.98 -16.52
CA ASN A 88 -4.98 -6.52 -15.20
C ASN A 88 -5.70 -7.86 -15.25
N ASN A 89 -6.61 -8.04 -16.21
CA ASN A 89 -7.35 -9.29 -16.38
C ASN A 89 -7.81 -9.49 -17.82
N VAL A 90 -7.95 -10.75 -18.22
CA VAL A 90 -8.52 -11.15 -19.51
C VAL A 90 -9.58 -12.22 -19.24
N SER A 91 -10.79 -11.99 -19.73
CA SER A 91 -11.91 -12.93 -19.61
C SER A 91 -12.75 -12.94 -20.89
N SER A 92 -13.78 -13.74 -20.91
CA SER A 92 -14.69 -13.85 -22.03
C SER A 92 -16.10 -14.16 -21.56
N PHE A 93 -17.09 -13.86 -22.39
CA PHE A 93 -18.47 -14.15 -22.12
C PHE A 93 -19.22 -14.52 -23.39
N ASN A 94 -20.31 -15.30 -23.25
CA ASN A 94 -21.18 -15.66 -24.35
C ASN A 94 -22.27 -14.60 -24.50
N TYR A 95 -22.39 -14.03 -25.68
CA TYR A 95 -23.40 -13.04 -26.01
C TYR A 95 -24.47 -13.66 -26.94
N ALA A 96 -25.68 -13.83 -26.41
CA ALA A 96 -26.82 -14.28 -27.20
C ALA A 96 -27.45 -13.08 -27.90
N TYR A 97 -27.26 -12.99 -29.22
CA TYR A 97 -27.91 -12.00 -30.07
C TYR A 97 -28.98 -12.65 -30.90
N GLU A 98 -30.23 -12.17 -30.76
CA GLU A 98 -31.41 -12.56 -31.56
C GLU A 98 -31.46 -14.03 -31.94
N LYS A 99 -32.07 -14.89 -31.11
CA LYS A 99 -32.48 -16.28 -31.42
C LYS A 99 -31.45 -17.12 -32.26
N ARG A 100 -30.17 -16.69 -32.33
CA ARG A 100 -29.13 -17.48 -32.99
C ARG A 100 -28.87 -18.74 -32.19
N LYS A 101 -28.79 -19.88 -32.89
CA LYS A 101 -28.51 -21.19 -32.27
C LYS A 101 -27.12 -21.25 -31.60
N ASN A 102 -26.18 -20.36 -31.98
CA ASN A 102 -24.84 -20.23 -31.39
C ASN A 102 -24.62 -18.80 -30.88
N PRO A 103 -24.44 -18.60 -29.58
CA PRO A 103 -24.07 -17.30 -29.02
C PRO A 103 -22.69 -16.89 -29.54
N ALA A 104 -22.52 -15.59 -29.82
CA ALA A 104 -21.22 -15.08 -30.21
C ALA A 104 -20.31 -15.01 -28.98
N PHE A 105 -19.13 -15.58 -29.12
CA PHE A 105 -18.09 -15.45 -28.08
C PHE A 105 -17.50 -14.05 -28.10
N MET A 106 -17.54 -13.37 -26.94
CA MET A 106 -17.06 -11.99 -26.76
C MET A 106 -15.93 -11.96 -25.76
N ALA A 107 -14.88 -11.23 -26.08
CA ALA A 107 -13.77 -10.98 -25.18
C ALA A 107 -14.05 -9.77 -24.26
N ARG A 108 -13.45 -9.81 -23.09
CA ARG A 108 -13.38 -8.74 -22.12
C ARG A 108 -11.94 -8.63 -21.63
N LYS A 109 -11.44 -7.41 -21.55
CA LYS A 109 -10.12 -7.13 -20.95
C LYS A 109 -10.24 -5.98 -19.95
N GLN A 110 -9.53 -6.12 -18.86
CA GLN A 110 -9.41 -5.09 -17.82
C GLN A 110 -8.00 -4.53 -17.85
N TYR A 111 -7.93 -3.22 -17.85
CA TYR A 111 -6.67 -2.47 -17.88
C TYR A 111 -6.55 -1.65 -16.62
N ARG A 112 -5.31 -1.47 -16.17
CA ARG A 112 -4.95 -0.54 -15.11
C ARG A 112 -4.11 0.58 -15.70
N LEU A 113 -4.51 1.81 -15.43
CA LEU A 113 -3.77 3.01 -15.77
C LEU A 113 -3.26 3.67 -14.49
N LYS A 114 -1.98 4.02 -14.48
CA LYS A 114 -1.39 4.89 -13.46
C LYS A 114 -1.44 6.32 -14.00
N VAL A 115 -2.21 7.18 -13.34
CA VAL A 115 -2.39 8.59 -13.71
C VAL A 115 -2.05 9.50 -12.53
N SER A 116 -1.59 10.71 -12.83
CA SER A 116 -1.34 11.76 -11.83
C SER A 116 -2.45 12.81 -11.78
N ASP A 117 -3.41 12.74 -12.70
CA ASP A 117 -4.49 13.71 -12.85
C ASP A 117 -5.73 13.02 -13.44
N LEU A 118 -6.88 13.15 -12.78
CA LEU A 118 -8.15 12.61 -13.25
C LEU A 118 -8.63 13.27 -14.54
N ASN A 119 -8.20 14.51 -14.87
CA ASN A 119 -8.54 15.14 -16.14
C ASN A 119 -7.96 14.35 -17.33
N LYS A 120 -6.75 13.79 -17.18
CA LYS A 120 -6.16 12.91 -18.20
C LYS A 120 -7.00 11.65 -18.39
N PHE A 121 -7.49 11.06 -17.30
CA PHE A 121 -8.37 9.91 -17.35
C PHE A 121 -9.67 10.25 -18.11
N ASN A 122 -10.32 11.38 -17.82
CA ASN A 122 -11.53 11.80 -18.51
C ASN A 122 -11.28 11.98 -20.02
N GLN A 123 -10.13 12.53 -20.42
CA GLN A 123 -9.75 12.64 -21.83
C GLN A 123 -9.64 11.27 -22.50
N ILE A 124 -9.09 10.27 -21.80
CA ILE A 124 -8.94 8.90 -22.31
C ILE A 124 -10.32 8.26 -22.50
N ILE A 125 -11.18 8.32 -21.49
CA ILE A 125 -12.51 7.70 -21.54
C ILE A 125 -13.37 8.33 -22.63
N ASN A 126 -13.35 9.64 -22.79
CA ASN A 126 -14.11 10.35 -23.85
C ASN A 126 -13.62 10.03 -25.27
N ALA A 127 -12.40 9.51 -25.42
CA ALA A 127 -11.85 9.12 -26.73
C ALA A 127 -12.13 7.66 -27.11
N VAL A 128 -12.69 6.86 -26.20
CA VAL A 128 -13.05 5.46 -26.40
C VAL A 128 -14.57 5.34 -26.61
N ASP A 129 -15.00 4.44 -27.48
CA ASP A 129 -16.44 4.19 -27.70
C ASP A 129 -17.11 3.74 -26.37
N ALA A 130 -18.09 4.53 -25.92
CA ALA A 130 -18.79 4.26 -24.65
C ALA A 130 -19.46 2.87 -24.61
N ARG A 131 -19.85 2.31 -25.76
CA ARG A 131 -20.44 0.97 -25.86
C ARG A 131 -19.44 -0.15 -25.51
N ALA A 132 -18.16 0.14 -25.71
CA ALA A 132 -17.07 -0.78 -25.37
C ALA A 132 -16.69 -0.71 -23.89
N ILE A 133 -16.95 0.39 -23.21
CA ILE A 133 -16.64 0.56 -21.80
C ILE A 133 -17.72 -0.14 -20.98
N GLU A 134 -17.33 -1.16 -20.22
CA GLU A 134 -18.26 -1.86 -19.33
C GLU A 134 -18.36 -1.16 -17.98
N TYR A 135 -17.22 -0.81 -17.41
CA TYR A 135 -17.10 0.02 -16.21
C TYR A 135 -15.71 0.64 -16.11
N THR A 136 -15.63 1.66 -15.27
CA THR A 136 -14.38 2.26 -14.81
C THR A 136 -14.44 2.40 -13.29
N ASN A 137 -13.31 2.26 -12.62
CA ASN A 137 -13.21 2.40 -11.17
C ASN A 137 -11.83 2.92 -10.76
N ILE A 138 -11.74 3.52 -9.59
CA ILE A 138 -10.46 3.80 -8.94
C ILE A 138 -10.08 2.55 -8.16
N GLU A 139 -8.94 1.94 -8.48
CA GLU A 139 -8.43 0.73 -7.84
C GLU A 139 -7.56 1.05 -6.61
N GLY A 140 -6.97 2.22 -6.59
CA GLY A 140 -6.15 2.65 -5.47
C GLY A 140 -5.46 3.99 -5.71
N TYR A 141 -4.75 4.41 -4.70
CA TYR A 141 -3.95 5.62 -4.69
C TYR A 141 -2.54 5.31 -4.25
N ASP A 142 -1.57 6.15 -4.61
CA ASP A 142 -0.20 6.05 -4.16
C ASP A 142 0.42 7.45 -4.05
N TYR A 143 1.62 7.52 -3.50
CA TYR A 143 2.37 8.74 -3.37
C TYR A 143 3.77 8.56 -3.96
N SER A 144 4.15 9.38 -4.95
CA SER A 144 5.39 9.20 -5.71
C SER A 144 6.64 9.29 -4.85
N ASN A 145 6.61 10.06 -3.77
CA ASN A 145 7.74 10.29 -2.87
C ASN A 145 7.60 9.55 -1.53
N LEU A 146 6.85 8.43 -1.52
CA LEU A 146 6.53 7.69 -0.29
C LEU A 146 7.77 7.26 0.49
N GLU A 147 8.80 6.76 -0.19
CA GLU A 147 10.01 6.25 0.48
C GLU A 147 10.81 7.37 1.16
N ALA A 148 10.89 8.56 0.55
CA ALA A 148 11.55 9.70 1.18
C ALA A 148 10.78 10.19 2.42
N VAL A 149 9.43 10.21 2.35
CA VAL A 149 8.59 10.55 3.50
C VAL A 149 8.76 9.53 4.62
N LYS A 150 8.80 8.23 4.31
CA LYS A 150 9.05 7.18 5.29
C LYS A 150 10.41 7.35 5.97
N GLN A 151 11.46 7.63 5.20
CA GLN A 151 12.80 7.88 5.74
C GLN A 151 12.81 9.09 6.69
N ASP A 152 12.18 10.21 6.30
CA ASP A 152 12.07 11.39 7.14
C ASP A 152 11.31 11.11 8.45
N LEU A 153 10.21 10.36 8.37
CA LEU A 153 9.43 9.94 9.54
C LEU A 153 10.24 9.05 10.49
N LYS A 154 11.04 8.11 9.96
CA LYS A 154 11.92 7.27 10.77
C LYS A 154 12.95 8.11 11.53
N ILE A 155 13.57 9.07 10.85
CA ILE A 155 14.53 10.00 11.46
C ILE A 155 13.85 10.83 12.55
N LYS A 156 12.66 11.37 12.28
CA LYS A 156 11.89 12.15 13.26
C LYS A 156 11.48 11.31 14.46
N ALA A 157 11.04 10.07 14.26
CA ALA A 157 10.68 9.16 15.34
C ALA A 157 11.89 8.83 16.24
N LEU A 158 13.08 8.62 15.62
CA LEU A 158 14.30 8.36 16.38
C LEU A 158 14.75 9.60 17.19
N LYS A 159 14.65 10.80 16.62
CA LYS A 159 14.91 12.04 17.35
C LYS A 159 13.95 12.21 18.53
N ALA A 160 12.65 11.97 18.30
CA ALA A 160 11.65 12.03 19.37
C ALA A 160 11.93 11.01 20.49
N ALA A 161 12.44 9.81 20.16
CA ALA A 161 12.89 8.84 21.16
C ALA A 161 14.06 9.38 21.97
N LYS A 162 15.10 9.94 21.31
CA LYS A 162 16.25 10.52 21.99
C LYS A 162 15.86 11.68 22.89
N ASP A 163 15.06 12.62 22.41
CA ASP A 163 14.58 13.76 23.18
C ASP A 163 13.82 13.30 24.42
N LYS A 164 12.96 12.25 24.26
CA LYS A 164 12.22 11.65 25.37
C LYS A 164 13.16 11.02 26.39
N ALA A 165 14.19 10.27 25.96
CA ALA A 165 15.19 9.71 26.86
C ALA A 165 15.90 10.81 27.64
N SER A 166 16.30 11.90 26.96
CA SER A 166 17.05 13.00 27.55
C SER A 166 16.27 13.70 28.69
N TYR A 167 15.01 14.06 28.47
CA TYR A 167 14.27 14.74 29.54
C TYR A 167 13.90 13.77 30.70
N LEU A 168 13.73 12.48 30.44
CA LEU A 168 13.48 11.49 31.48
C LEU A 168 14.74 11.21 32.32
N ALA A 169 15.90 11.08 31.68
CA ALA A 169 17.19 10.91 32.37
C ALA A 169 17.52 12.15 33.25
N ALA A 170 17.39 13.35 32.68
CA ALA A 170 17.62 14.59 33.40
C ALA A 170 16.71 14.75 34.65
N ALA A 171 15.47 14.23 34.62
CA ALA A 171 14.58 14.25 35.77
C ALA A 171 15.08 13.34 36.93
N LEU A 172 15.98 12.37 36.63
CA LEU A 172 16.59 11.49 37.61
C LEU A 172 17.99 11.95 38.00
N GLY A 173 18.52 12.98 37.33
CA GLY A 173 19.89 13.47 37.53
C GLY A 173 20.94 12.79 36.69
N ASP A 174 20.52 11.98 35.71
CA ASP A 174 21.35 11.23 34.76
C ASP A 174 21.42 11.94 33.40
N GLU A 175 22.43 11.59 32.61
CA GLU A 175 22.58 12.01 31.20
C GLU A 175 22.37 10.83 30.25
N VAL A 176 21.96 11.12 29.00
CA VAL A 176 21.76 10.10 27.96
C VAL A 176 23.05 9.93 27.18
N GLY A 177 23.62 8.75 27.26
CA GLY A 177 24.78 8.31 26.49
C GLY A 177 24.43 7.78 25.10
N GLY A 178 25.19 6.81 24.62
CA GLY A 178 25.03 6.20 23.30
C GLY A 178 23.76 5.36 23.16
N ALA A 179 23.28 5.21 21.92
CA ALA A 179 22.20 4.26 21.62
C ALA A 179 22.75 2.82 21.66
N LEU A 180 22.13 1.97 22.46
CA LEU A 180 22.48 0.56 22.59
C LEU A 180 21.68 -0.32 21.64
N GLU A 181 20.39 0.03 21.40
CA GLU A 181 19.49 -0.73 20.57
C GLU A 181 18.50 0.23 19.87
N ILE A 182 18.25 -0.01 18.59
CA ILE A 182 17.26 0.71 17.81
C ILE A 182 16.43 -0.31 17.06
N ASN A 183 15.13 -0.36 17.33
CA ASN A 183 14.20 -1.25 16.65
C ASN A 183 13.08 -0.47 16.01
N GLU A 184 12.87 -0.69 14.72
CA GLU A 184 11.68 -0.18 14.03
C GLU A 184 10.47 -1.03 14.41
N ILE A 185 9.40 -0.39 14.86
CA ILE A 185 8.12 -1.07 15.12
C ILE A 185 7.24 -0.83 13.90
N GLU A 186 7.30 -1.79 12.97
CA GLU A 186 6.41 -1.75 11.81
C GLU A 186 4.98 -2.05 12.26
N HIS A 187 4.10 -1.07 12.09
CA HIS A 187 2.68 -1.33 12.10
C HIS A 187 2.26 -1.62 10.67
N GLY A 188 1.79 -2.83 10.40
CA GLY A 188 1.41 -3.34 9.09
C GLY A 188 0.26 -2.61 8.36
N ASN A 189 0.04 -1.33 8.63
CA ASN A 189 -1.07 -0.55 8.08
C ASN A 189 -0.64 0.71 7.29
N ASN A 190 0.61 0.77 6.80
CA ASN A 190 0.99 1.82 5.85
C ASN A 190 0.57 1.50 4.40
N THR A 191 -0.36 0.56 4.23
CA THR A 191 -0.99 0.31 2.94
C THR A 191 -2.16 1.28 2.81
N TYR A 192 -2.19 2.08 1.75
CA TYR A 192 -3.38 2.84 1.39
C TYR A 192 -4.58 1.89 1.41
N PRO A 193 -5.63 2.17 2.19
CA PRO A 193 -6.79 1.30 2.17
C PRO A 193 -7.32 1.26 0.73
N PRO A 194 -7.71 0.07 0.22
CA PRO A 194 -8.37 0.00 -1.07
C PRO A 194 -9.56 0.97 -1.04
N ALA A 195 -9.77 1.71 -2.12
CA ALA A 195 -10.87 2.65 -2.23
C ALA A 195 -12.18 1.91 -1.93
N ARG A 196 -12.67 2.03 -0.70
CA ARG A 196 -14.02 1.56 -0.38
C ARG A 196 -14.97 2.53 -1.06
N THR A 197 -15.69 2.06 -2.05
CA THR A 197 -16.88 2.71 -2.56
C THR A 197 -17.92 2.78 -1.43
N GLY A 198 -17.76 3.76 -0.55
CA GLY A 198 -18.76 4.10 0.46
C GLY A 198 -19.90 4.80 -0.25
N SER A 199 -21.06 4.17 -0.31
CA SER A 199 -22.32 4.88 -0.51
C SER A 199 -22.42 5.96 0.56
N VAL A 200 -22.24 7.20 0.20
CA VAL A 200 -22.60 8.33 1.05
C VAL A 200 -24.11 8.43 0.98
N MET A 201 -24.79 7.84 1.95
CA MET A 201 -26.16 8.25 2.25
C MET A 201 -26.09 9.69 2.75
N ASN A 202 -26.47 10.61 1.89
CA ASN A 202 -26.63 12.00 2.23
C ASN A 202 -28.05 12.16 2.77
N ASP A 203 -28.18 12.27 4.10
CA ASP A 203 -29.38 12.76 4.72
C ASP A 203 -29.08 14.16 5.28
N GLY A 204 -29.74 15.17 4.77
CA GLY A 204 -29.80 16.44 5.46
C GLY A 204 -29.65 17.72 4.65
N MET A 205 -30.78 18.35 4.35
CA MET A 205 -31.06 19.78 4.25
C MET A 205 -30.25 20.66 3.28
N MET A 206 -30.92 21.00 2.19
CA MET A 206 -30.61 22.13 1.32
C MET A 206 -30.67 23.45 2.10
N THR A 207 -29.57 24.18 2.10
CA THR A 207 -29.56 25.64 2.15
C THR A 207 -28.82 26.14 0.92
N GLU A 208 -29.54 26.81 0.05
CA GLU A 208 -28.97 27.50 -1.11
C GLU A 208 -28.05 28.62 -0.63
N GLN A 209 -26.76 28.45 -0.87
CA GLN A 209 -25.80 29.55 -0.88
C GLN A 209 -24.80 29.27 -2.00
N SER A 210 -24.76 30.19 -2.97
CA SER A 210 -23.82 30.18 -4.09
C SER A 210 -22.39 30.16 -3.56
N ALA A 211 -21.84 28.96 -3.37
CA ALA A 211 -20.43 28.74 -3.07
C ALA A 211 -19.79 28.16 -4.34
N SER A 212 -18.69 28.75 -4.80
CA SER A 212 -17.76 28.12 -5.72
C SER A 212 -17.62 26.65 -5.34
N MET A 213 -17.86 25.72 -6.29
CA MET A 213 -17.74 24.29 -6.02
C MET A 213 -16.36 24.03 -5.38
N PRO A 214 -16.29 23.50 -4.16
CA PRO A 214 -15.02 23.14 -3.59
C PRO A 214 -14.36 22.13 -4.53
N ALA A 215 -13.09 22.35 -4.84
CA ALA A 215 -12.31 21.36 -5.58
C ALA A 215 -12.39 20.06 -4.79
N ILE A 216 -12.97 19.03 -5.39
CA ILE A 216 -13.01 17.68 -4.78
C ILE A 216 -11.58 17.17 -4.85
N ASP A 217 -10.91 17.17 -3.70
CA ASP A 217 -9.55 16.67 -3.57
C ASP A 217 -9.54 15.26 -2.98
N PHE A 218 -8.41 14.58 -3.14
CA PHE A 218 -8.26 13.23 -2.58
C PHE A 218 -8.10 13.30 -1.06
N LYS A 219 -8.69 12.31 -0.39
CA LYS A 219 -8.53 12.18 1.06
C LYS A 219 -7.05 12.00 1.40
N THR A 220 -6.54 12.85 2.29
CA THR A 220 -5.21 12.71 2.86
C THR A 220 -5.07 11.37 3.59
N THR A 221 -3.89 10.79 3.53
CA THR A 221 -3.54 9.56 4.25
C THR A 221 -2.51 9.88 5.32
N LYS A 222 -2.79 9.47 6.54
CA LYS A 222 -1.88 9.63 7.68
C LYS A 222 -0.84 8.51 7.66
N LEU A 223 0.42 8.88 7.63
CA LEU A 223 1.55 7.99 7.80
C LEU A 223 2.15 8.17 9.18
N SER A 224 2.46 7.09 9.87
CA SER A 224 3.09 7.12 11.19
C SER A 224 4.16 6.06 11.31
N TYR A 225 5.24 6.40 12.01
CA TYR A 225 6.33 5.48 12.36
C TYR A 225 6.61 5.51 13.85
N ARG A 226 7.00 4.35 14.37
CA ARG A 226 7.42 4.21 15.77
C ARG A 226 8.76 3.50 15.82
N ILE A 227 9.61 4.01 16.70
CA ILE A 227 10.92 3.42 16.98
C ILE A 227 11.04 3.18 18.48
N ARG A 228 11.42 1.96 18.85
CA ARG A 228 11.89 1.62 20.17
C ARG A 228 13.40 1.82 20.20
N ALA A 229 13.88 2.61 21.12
CA ALA A 229 15.30 2.85 21.31
C ALA A 229 15.68 2.63 22.77
N VAL A 230 16.85 2.02 22.97
CA VAL A 230 17.49 1.84 24.27
C VAL A 230 18.77 2.66 24.28
N PHE A 231 18.90 3.53 25.26
CA PHE A 231 20.07 4.35 25.47
C PHE A 231 20.76 4.01 26.78
N GLU A 232 22.07 4.16 26.82
CA GLU A 232 22.85 4.13 28.05
C GLU A 232 22.56 5.38 28.89
N LEU A 233 22.59 5.23 30.22
CA LEU A 233 22.55 6.34 31.19
C LEU A 233 23.93 6.54 31.79
N GLU A 234 24.40 7.78 31.81
CA GLU A 234 25.70 8.21 32.34
C GLU A 234 25.49 9.11 33.58
#